data_ef7dd8b86f71320750e130bcfb7f372f
#
_entry.id   ef7dd8b86f71320750e130bcfb7f372f
#
_cell.length_a   1.000
_cell.length_b   1.000
_cell.length_c   1.000
_cell.angle_alpha   90.00
_cell.angle_beta   90.00
_cell.angle_gamma   90.00
#
_symmetry.space_group_name_H-M   'P 1'
#
loop_
_entity.id
_entity.type
_entity.pdbx_description
1 polymer ?
#
loop_
_entity_poly.entity_id
_entity_poly.type
_entity_poly.pdbx_seq_one_letter_code
_entity_poly.pdbx_strand_id
1 'polypeptide(L)'
;NTVSSVRFFSAYVQDQISISAHIDIIVGARYDRFEIKGVDIFDNNRAFARTDEKVSPRFGLILKPRDNISIYSSYSQSFLPRSGDQFLSLTPTTQNLAPEKFTNYEAGAKWDIRPNLNVTAALFQLDRTNATTPSPANPLVIINAGTTRTRGLELALTGKITKAWQISGGYTWQDAYIKGNDAIR
;
A
#
# COMPACT_ATOMS: atom_id res chain seq x y z
N ASN A 1 18.49 -18.38 18.42
CA ASN A 1 18.73 -16.93 18.47
C ASN A 1 19.35 -16.48 17.15
N THR A 2 18.71 -15.52 16.50
CA THR A 2 19.22 -14.89 15.30
C THR A 2 19.74 -13.51 15.65
N VAL A 3 20.93 -13.18 15.22
CA VAL A 3 21.49 -11.82 15.32
C VAL A 3 21.45 -11.22 13.92
N SER A 4 20.76 -10.10 13.76
CA SER A 4 20.64 -9.45 12.45
C SER A 4 20.93 -7.95 12.53
N SER A 5 21.46 -7.41 11.44
CA SER A 5 21.67 -5.98 11.20
C SER A 5 20.87 -5.57 9.98
N VAL A 6 20.14 -4.49 10.09
CA VAL A 6 19.33 -3.93 9.01
C VAL A 6 19.81 -2.54 8.68
N ARG A 7 19.94 -2.27 7.39
CA ARG A 7 20.18 -0.93 6.85
C ARG A 7 19.08 -0.63 5.85
N PHE A 8 18.52 0.56 5.93
CA PHE A 8 17.62 1.01 4.90
C PHE A 8 17.99 2.42 4.43
N PHE A 9 17.78 2.66 3.15
CA PHE A 9 17.91 3.96 2.51
C PHE A 9 16.67 4.21 1.68
N SER A 10 16.13 5.44 1.76
CA SER A 10 14.98 5.85 0.95
C SER A 10 15.19 7.27 0.46
N ALA A 11 14.82 7.49 -0.80
CA ALA A 11 14.74 8.81 -1.40
C ALA A 11 13.42 8.95 -2.17
N TYR A 12 12.80 10.11 -2.14
CA TYR A 12 11.59 10.35 -2.92
C TYR A 12 11.61 11.73 -3.56
N VAL A 13 10.88 11.83 -4.67
CA VAL A 13 10.55 13.08 -5.33
C VAL A 13 9.07 13.08 -5.68
N GLN A 14 8.41 14.19 -5.48
CA GLN A 14 7.01 14.38 -5.89
C GLN A 14 6.83 15.83 -6.32
N ASP A 15 6.06 16.01 -7.38
CA ASP A 15 5.64 17.33 -7.87
C ASP A 15 4.13 17.36 -8.07
N GLN A 16 3.54 18.52 -7.82
CA GLN A 16 2.14 18.82 -8.12
C GLN A 16 2.11 19.99 -9.10
N ILE A 17 1.69 19.69 -10.31
CA ILE A 17 1.71 20.61 -11.45
C ILE A 17 0.29 21.12 -11.68
N SER A 18 0.05 22.40 -11.47
CA SER A 18 -1.22 23.06 -11.81
C SER A 18 -1.21 23.43 -13.30
N ILE A 19 -1.91 22.63 -14.10
CA ILE A 19 -2.05 22.88 -15.55
C ILE A 19 -2.98 24.06 -15.81
N SER A 20 -4.01 24.20 -14.98
CA SER A 20 -4.97 25.32 -15.01
C SER A 20 -5.58 25.52 -13.63
N ALA A 21 -6.45 26.51 -13.48
CA ALA A 21 -7.22 26.71 -12.25
C ALA A 21 -8.10 25.47 -11.87
N HIS A 22 -8.37 24.60 -12.85
CA HIS A 22 -9.28 23.47 -12.70
C HIS A 22 -8.62 22.10 -12.76
N ILE A 23 -7.31 22.04 -13.07
CA ILE A 23 -6.62 20.76 -13.32
C ILE A 23 -5.26 20.76 -12.65
N ASP A 24 -5.05 19.83 -11.72
CA ASP A 24 -3.75 19.51 -11.16
C ASP A 24 -3.35 18.08 -11.49
N ILE A 25 -2.06 17.87 -11.76
CA ILE A 25 -1.44 16.57 -11.96
C ILE A 25 -0.42 16.36 -10.85
N ILE A 26 -0.41 15.18 -10.26
CA ILE A 26 0.59 14.76 -9.28
C ILE A 26 1.43 13.65 -9.90
N VAL A 27 2.76 13.81 -9.85
CA VAL A 27 3.71 12.80 -10.30
C VAL A 27 4.77 12.62 -9.23
N GLY A 28 5.08 11.40 -8.89
CA GLY A 28 6.10 11.12 -7.89
C GLY A 28 6.67 9.73 -8.02
N ALA A 29 7.84 9.55 -7.43
CA ALA A 29 8.49 8.27 -7.29
C ALA A 29 9.29 8.24 -5.99
N ARG A 30 9.34 7.05 -5.38
CA ARG A 30 10.17 6.76 -4.22
C ARG A 30 11.06 5.58 -4.56
N TYR A 31 12.35 5.71 -4.27
CA TYR A 31 13.31 4.62 -4.28
C TYR A 31 13.56 4.16 -2.86
N ASP A 32 13.52 2.85 -2.65
CA ASP A 32 13.80 2.22 -1.37
C ASP A 32 14.82 1.09 -1.57
N ARG A 33 15.80 1.03 -0.66
CA ARG A 33 16.78 -0.05 -0.54
C ARG A 33 16.79 -0.55 0.89
N PHE A 34 16.49 -1.82 1.06
CA PHE A 34 16.56 -2.55 2.31
C PHE A 34 17.66 -3.61 2.24
N GLU A 35 18.56 -3.59 3.18
CA GLU A 35 19.63 -4.57 3.31
C GLU A 35 19.55 -5.21 4.70
N ILE A 36 19.47 -6.54 4.72
CA ILE A 36 19.56 -7.34 5.95
C ILE A 36 20.73 -8.28 5.84
N LYS A 37 21.49 -8.40 6.92
CA LYS A 37 22.54 -9.41 7.13
C LYS A 37 22.36 -9.99 8.51
N GLY A 38 22.51 -11.29 8.65
CA GLY A 38 22.39 -11.94 9.94
C GLY A 38 23.03 -13.31 9.98
N VAL A 39 23.05 -13.88 11.18
CA VAL A 39 23.56 -15.20 11.48
C VAL A 39 22.54 -15.92 12.35
N ASP A 40 22.13 -17.12 11.96
CA ASP A 40 21.33 -18.00 12.78
C ASP A 40 22.26 -18.87 13.65
N ILE A 41 22.26 -18.56 14.96
CA ILE A 41 23.13 -19.23 15.93
C ILE A 41 22.71 -20.69 16.15
N PHE A 42 21.42 -21.02 15.96
CA PHE A 42 20.91 -22.40 16.13
C PHE A 42 21.13 -23.29 14.91
N ASP A 43 21.24 -22.70 13.71
CA ASP A 43 21.55 -23.42 12.50
C ASP A 43 23.05 -23.28 12.15
N ASN A 44 23.90 -23.79 13.05
CA ASN A 44 25.34 -23.88 12.86
C ASN A 44 26.03 -22.56 12.42
N ASN A 45 25.59 -21.43 12.99
CA ASN A 45 26.02 -20.07 12.62
C ASN A 45 25.85 -19.76 11.12
N ARG A 46 24.76 -20.23 10.53
CA ARG A 46 24.47 -20.01 9.13
C ARG A 46 24.22 -18.52 8.86
N ALA A 47 25.08 -17.93 8.04
CA ALA A 47 24.91 -16.55 7.61
C ALA A 47 23.82 -16.43 6.52
N PHE A 48 23.06 -15.35 6.57
CA PHE A 48 22.13 -14.95 5.53
C PHE A 48 22.28 -13.46 5.22
N ALA A 49 22.05 -13.10 3.96
CA ALA A 49 22.04 -11.71 3.53
C ALA A 49 21.01 -11.55 2.41
N ARG A 50 20.31 -10.40 2.41
CA ARG A 50 19.38 -10.06 1.37
C ARG A 50 19.32 -8.55 1.18
N THR A 51 19.19 -8.13 -0.09
CA THR A 51 18.95 -6.74 -0.46
C THR A 51 17.70 -6.70 -1.33
N ASP A 52 16.73 -5.88 -0.94
CA ASP A 52 15.52 -5.57 -1.70
C ASP A 52 15.58 -4.11 -2.14
N GLU A 53 15.48 -3.87 -3.46
CA GLU A 53 15.46 -2.55 -4.07
C GLU A 53 14.21 -2.38 -4.91
N LYS A 54 13.51 -1.26 -4.75
CA LYS A 54 12.29 -0.97 -5.51
C LYS A 54 12.10 0.51 -5.75
N VAL A 55 11.51 0.81 -6.91
CA VAL A 55 10.93 2.11 -7.22
C VAL A 55 9.41 2.01 -7.11
N SER A 56 8.83 2.93 -6.36
CA SER A 56 7.40 3.03 -6.09
C SER A 56 6.85 4.30 -6.74
N PRO A 57 6.21 4.20 -7.92
CA PRO A 57 5.64 5.34 -8.62
C PRO A 57 4.31 5.77 -7.99
N ARG A 58 3.98 7.06 -8.15
CA ARG A 58 2.71 7.65 -7.79
C ARG A 58 2.26 8.63 -8.87
N PHE A 59 0.98 8.53 -9.26
CA PHE A 59 0.33 9.44 -10.20
C PHE A 59 -1.02 9.87 -9.63
N GLY A 60 -1.40 11.11 -9.90
CA GLY A 60 -2.70 11.65 -9.52
C GLY A 60 -3.18 12.67 -10.53
N LEU A 61 -4.50 12.73 -10.69
CA LEU A 61 -5.20 13.75 -11.44
C LEU A 61 -6.28 14.33 -10.53
N ILE A 62 -6.36 15.65 -10.44
CA ILE A 62 -7.39 16.37 -9.71
C ILE A 62 -8.08 17.33 -10.68
N LEU A 63 -9.39 17.19 -10.76
CA LEU A 63 -10.25 18.09 -11.53
C LEU A 63 -11.10 18.90 -10.54
N LYS A 64 -11.13 20.20 -10.71
CA LYS A 64 -11.89 21.16 -9.88
C LYS A 64 -12.96 21.83 -10.75
N PRO A 65 -14.11 21.15 -11.01
CA PRO A 65 -15.17 21.74 -11.84
C PRO A 65 -15.81 22.97 -11.20
N ARG A 66 -15.68 23.11 -9.88
CA ARG A 66 -16.07 24.26 -9.07
C ARG A 66 -15.10 24.42 -7.90
N ASP A 67 -15.04 25.61 -7.31
CA ASP A 67 -14.13 25.89 -6.17
C ASP A 67 -14.42 25.01 -4.96
N ASN A 68 -15.63 24.51 -4.83
CA ASN A 68 -16.08 23.66 -3.71
C ASN A 68 -16.23 22.17 -4.09
N ILE A 69 -15.83 21.76 -5.29
CA ILE A 69 -15.90 20.36 -5.74
C ILE A 69 -14.56 19.96 -6.36
N SER A 70 -13.99 18.87 -5.87
CA SER A 70 -12.82 18.23 -6.47
C SER A 70 -13.12 16.77 -6.79
N ILE A 71 -12.82 16.35 -8.00
CA ILE A 71 -12.87 14.97 -8.45
C ILE A 71 -11.42 14.52 -8.66
N TYR A 72 -11.05 13.37 -8.16
CA TYR A 72 -9.67 12.91 -8.27
C TYR A 72 -9.59 11.44 -8.68
N SER A 73 -8.47 11.10 -9.29
CA SER A 73 -8.05 9.72 -9.45
C SER A 73 -6.58 9.59 -9.11
N SER A 74 -6.19 8.47 -8.54
CA SER A 74 -4.81 8.19 -8.18
C SER A 74 -4.41 6.75 -8.44
N TYR A 75 -3.13 6.59 -8.73
CA TYR A 75 -2.44 5.34 -8.83
C TYR A 75 -1.18 5.42 -7.98
N SER A 76 -0.94 4.41 -7.16
CA SER A 76 0.29 4.31 -6.39
C SER A 76 0.75 2.87 -6.24
N GLN A 77 2.07 2.70 -6.16
CA GLN A 77 2.68 1.44 -5.76
C GLN A 77 3.47 1.62 -4.48
N SER A 78 3.49 0.57 -3.68
CA SER A 78 4.39 0.40 -2.55
C SER A 78 4.81 -1.06 -2.44
N PHE A 79 5.80 -1.35 -1.63
CA PHE A 79 6.23 -2.72 -1.42
C PHE A 79 6.57 -2.97 0.04
N LEU A 80 6.44 -4.22 0.46
CA LEU A 80 6.93 -4.72 1.74
C LEU A 80 8.15 -5.61 1.45
N PRO A 81 9.37 -5.19 1.84
CA PRO A 81 10.56 -6.00 1.65
C PRO A 81 10.48 -7.28 2.48
N ARG A 82 11.07 -8.37 2.00
CA ARG A 82 11.15 -9.62 2.78
C ARG A 82 12.08 -9.48 3.99
N SER A 83 12.98 -8.53 3.92
CA SER A 83 13.85 -8.12 5.02
C SER A 83 13.21 -7.13 6.00
N GLY A 84 11.93 -6.75 5.80
CA GLY A 84 11.23 -5.75 6.59
C GLY A 84 10.64 -6.28 7.90
N ASP A 85 9.34 -6.21 8.01
CA ASP A 85 8.54 -6.41 9.24
C ASP A 85 8.71 -7.79 9.92
N GLN A 86 9.26 -8.77 9.21
CA GLN A 86 9.34 -10.16 9.66
C GLN A 86 10.79 -10.66 9.66
N PHE A 87 11.67 -9.94 10.34
CA PHE A 87 13.09 -10.34 10.49
C PHE A 87 13.28 -11.78 10.98
N LEU A 88 12.29 -12.34 11.64
CA LEU A 88 12.28 -13.71 12.15
C LEU A 88 11.90 -14.76 11.09
N SER A 89 11.47 -14.34 9.90
CA SER A 89 10.97 -15.25 8.86
C SER A 89 11.90 -15.47 7.67
N LEU A 90 13.12 -14.92 7.71
CA LEU A 90 14.12 -15.24 6.70
C LEU A 90 14.67 -16.65 6.96
N THR A 91 14.07 -17.61 6.29
CA THR A 91 14.53 -18.99 6.21
C THR A 91 15.14 -19.24 4.84
N PRO A 92 15.89 -20.33 4.63
CA PRO A 92 16.36 -20.71 3.31
C PRO A 92 15.28 -20.77 2.23
N THR A 93 14.04 -21.07 2.61
CA THR A 93 12.89 -21.10 1.70
C THR A 93 12.32 -19.72 1.42
N THR A 94 12.27 -18.83 2.41
CA THR A 94 11.65 -17.51 2.27
C THR A 94 12.59 -16.45 1.68
N GLN A 95 13.90 -16.64 1.79
CA GLN A 95 14.89 -15.70 1.25
C GLN A 95 14.81 -15.52 -0.27
N ASN A 96 14.26 -16.50 -1.01
CA ASN A 96 14.12 -16.47 -2.46
C ASN A 96 12.75 -15.90 -2.93
N LEU A 97 11.81 -15.65 -2.00
CA LEU A 97 10.51 -15.10 -2.36
C LEU A 97 10.62 -13.61 -2.72
N ALA A 98 9.92 -13.20 -3.76
CA ALA A 98 9.86 -11.79 -4.14
C ALA A 98 9.21 -10.93 -3.04
N PRO A 99 9.59 -9.64 -2.90
CA PRO A 99 8.90 -8.71 -2.02
C PRO A 99 7.42 -8.61 -2.37
N GLU A 100 6.59 -8.41 -1.36
CA GLU A 100 5.18 -8.13 -1.59
C GLU A 100 5.03 -6.75 -2.22
N LYS A 101 4.17 -6.66 -3.23
CA LYS A 101 3.87 -5.41 -3.91
C LYS A 101 2.40 -5.06 -3.70
N PHE A 102 2.15 -3.82 -3.33
CA PHE A 102 0.82 -3.23 -3.21
C PHE A 102 0.62 -2.24 -4.35
N THR A 103 -0.48 -2.40 -5.08
CA THR A 103 -0.87 -1.47 -6.15
C THR A 103 -2.25 -0.94 -5.81
N ASN A 104 -2.36 0.36 -5.59
CA ASN A 104 -3.60 1.04 -5.27
C ASN A 104 -4.10 1.87 -6.46
N TYR A 105 -5.37 1.73 -6.78
CA TYR A 105 -6.14 2.57 -7.68
C TYR A 105 -7.28 3.16 -6.89
N GLU A 106 -7.46 4.46 -6.98
CA GLU A 106 -8.51 5.18 -6.26
C GLU A 106 -9.11 6.25 -7.16
N ALA A 107 -10.41 6.42 -7.12
CA ALA A 107 -11.10 7.54 -7.73
C ALA A 107 -12.17 8.03 -6.76
N GLY A 108 -12.27 9.35 -6.58
CA GLY A 108 -13.18 9.91 -5.62
C GLY A 108 -13.58 11.34 -5.91
N ALA A 109 -14.48 11.83 -5.08
CA ALA A 109 -14.93 13.21 -5.09
C ALA A 109 -14.95 13.77 -3.67
N LYS A 110 -14.58 15.02 -3.55
CA LYS A 110 -14.72 15.84 -2.33
C LYS A 110 -15.63 16.99 -2.64
N TRP A 111 -16.59 17.22 -1.78
CA TRP A 111 -17.53 18.32 -1.91
C TRP A 111 -17.64 19.09 -0.60
N ASP A 112 -17.26 20.35 -0.63
CA ASP A 112 -17.49 21.30 0.43
C ASP A 112 -18.93 21.84 0.27
N ILE A 113 -19.90 21.18 0.89
CA ILE A 113 -21.32 21.57 0.86
C ILE A 113 -21.48 22.99 1.43
N ARG A 114 -20.68 23.29 2.46
CA ARG A 114 -20.53 24.58 3.13
C ARG A 114 -19.06 24.75 3.55
N PRO A 115 -18.60 25.97 3.88
CA PRO A 115 -17.22 26.19 4.32
C PRO A 115 -16.77 25.31 5.49
N ASN A 116 -17.71 24.81 6.29
CA ASN A 116 -17.43 23.99 7.46
C ASN A 116 -18.08 22.60 7.40
N LEU A 117 -18.50 22.12 6.24
CA LEU A 117 -19.12 20.80 6.07
C LEU A 117 -18.66 20.17 4.77
N ASN A 118 -17.93 19.09 4.89
CA ASN A 118 -17.31 18.36 3.79
C ASN A 118 -17.88 16.94 3.69
N VAL A 119 -18.12 16.49 2.46
CA VAL A 119 -18.42 15.10 2.09
C VAL A 119 -17.32 14.58 1.19
N THR A 120 -16.89 13.36 1.44
CA THR A 120 -15.96 12.63 0.57
C THR A 120 -16.57 11.30 0.20
N ALA A 121 -16.45 10.92 -1.08
CA ALA A 121 -16.78 9.59 -1.57
C ALA A 121 -15.60 9.08 -2.41
N ALA A 122 -15.21 7.83 -2.20
CA ALA A 122 -14.11 7.22 -2.95
C ALA A 122 -14.43 5.75 -3.27
N LEU A 123 -14.01 5.33 -4.45
CA LEU A 123 -13.92 3.93 -4.87
C LEU A 123 -12.45 3.56 -4.92
N PHE A 124 -12.09 2.41 -4.38
CA PHE A 124 -10.71 1.95 -4.39
C PHE A 124 -10.58 0.48 -4.81
N GLN A 125 -9.42 0.15 -5.35
CA GLN A 125 -8.95 -1.21 -5.56
C GLN A 125 -7.50 -1.32 -5.13
N LEU A 126 -7.23 -2.23 -4.21
CA LEU A 126 -5.90 -2.59 -3.72
C LEU A 126 -5.56 -4.00 -4.15
N ASP A 127 -4.49 -4.15 -4.94
CA ASP A 127 -3.91 -5.44 -5.32
C ASP A 127 -2.63 -5.66 -4.49
N ARG A 128 -2.59 -6.76 -3.75
CA ARG A 128 -1.40 -7.25 -3.04
C ARG A 128 -0.88 -8.47 -3.78
N THR A 129 0.27 -8.35 -4.45
CA THR A 129 0.93 -9.43 -5.19
C THR A 129 2.10 -9.99 -4.40
N ASN A 130 2.47 -11.23 -4.69
CA ASN A 130 3.48 -12.00 -3.94
C ASN A 130 3.12 -12.15 -2.45
N ALA A 131 1.83 -12.13 -2.11
CA ALA A 131 1.36 -12.46 -0.77
C ALA A 131 1.81 -13.87 -0.40
N THR A 132 2.17 -14.09 0.84
CA THR A 132 2.61 -15.40 1.31
C THR A 132 1.62 -16.01 2.27
N THR A 133 1.58 -17.34 2.27
CA THR A 133 0.76 -18.16 3.18
C THR A 133 1.51 -19.42 3.56
N PRO A 134 1.24 -20.02 4.72
CA PRO A 134 1.65 -21.39 4.99
C PRO A 134 1.11 -22.35 3.94
N SER A 135 1.93 -23.33 3.52
CA SER A 135 1.49 -24.35 2.57
C SER A 135 0.41 -25.24 3.19
N PRO A 136 -0.68 -25.53 2.46
CA PRO A 136 -1.68 -26.50 2.93
C PRO A 136 -1.13 -27.92 3.19
N ALA A 137 -0.08 -28.31 2.46
CA ALA A 137 0.56 -29.62 2.61
C ALA A 137 1.52 -29.68 3.80
N ASN A 138 2.16 -28.55 4.15
CA ASN A 138 3.06 -28.45 5.29
C ASN A 138 3.07 -27.01 5.82
N PRO A 139 2.39 -26.72 6.95
CA PRO A 139 2.30 -25.38 7.52
C PRO A 139 3.64 -24.72 7.90
N LEU A 140 4.70 -25.49 8.01
CA LEU A 140 6.06 -24.97 8.28
C LEU A 140 6.73 -24.38 7.03
N VAL A 141 6.16 -24.63 5.84
CA VAL A 141 6.68 -24.10 4.57
C VAL A 141 5.82 -22.93 4.14
N ILE A 142 6.46 -21.78 3.94
CA ILE A 142 5.78 -20.59 3.43
C ILE A 142 5.87 -20.59 1.90
N ILE A 143 4.74 -20.43 1.26
CA ILE A 143 4.60 -20.39 -0.21
C ILE A 143 3.99 -19.06 -0.66
N ASN A 144 4.14 -18.76 -1.94
CA ASN A 144 3.47 -17.62 -2.57
C ASN A 144 1.98 -17.96 -2.76
N ALA A 145 1.09 -17.20 -2.10
CA ALA A 145 -0.36 -17.33 -2.21
C ALA A 145 -0.93 -16.66 -3.48
N GLY A 146 -0.09 -15.95 -4.25
CA GLY A 146 -0.55 -15.24 -5.44
C GLY A 146 -0.94 -13.79 -5.15
N THR A 147 -2.06 -13.37 -5.72
CA THR A 147 -2.55 -11.99 -5.61
C THR A 147 -3.85 -11.95 -4.82
N THR A 148 -3.90 -11.12 -3.79
CA THR A 148 -5.15 -10.75 -3.14
C THR A 148 -5.63 -9.40 -3.68
N ARG A 149 -6.94 -9.25 -3.86
CA ARG A 149 -7.58 -8.01 -4.30
C ARG A 149 -8.63 -7.59 -3.29
N THR A 150 -8.57 -6.34 -2.88
CA THR A 150 -9.62 -5.68 -2.09
C THR A 150 -10.19 -4.53 -2.91
N ARG A 151 -11.50 -4.45 -3.02
CA ARG A 151 -12.24 -3.33 -3.64
C ARG A 151 -13.22 -2.79 -2.65
N GLY A 152 -13.49 -1.50 -2.71
CA GLY A 152 -14.45 -0.92 -1.80
C GLY A 152 -14.92 0.46 -2.18
N LEU A 153 -15.87 0.92 -1.37
CA LEU A 153 -16.43 2.26 -1.35
C LEU A 153 -16.20 2.85 0.03
N GLU A 154 -15.74 4.08 0.06
CA GLU A 154 -15.61 4.88 1.28
C GLU A 154 -16.46 6.13 1.17
N LEU A 155 -17.20 6.44 2.23
CA LEU A 155 -17.98 7.66 2.39
C LEU A 155 -17.59 8.31 3.70
N ALA A 156 -17.35 9.61 3.69
CA ALA A 156 -17.09 10.37 4.91
C ALA A 156 -17.87 11.68 4.89
N LEU A 157 -18.35 12.07 6.06
CA LEU A 157 -19.01 13.34 6.33
C LEU A 157 -18.38 13.96 7.58
N THR A 158 -17.84 15.16 7.44
CA THR A 158 -17.21 15.85 8.56
C THR A 158 -17.52 17.34 8.52
N GLY A 159 -17.88 17.90 9.67
CA GLY A 159 -18.04 19.35 9.79
C GLY A 159 -19.17 19.80 10.71
N LYS A 160 -19.55 21.06 10.58
CA LYS A 160 -20.61 21.70 11.38
C LYS A 160 -21.92 21.73 10.62
N ILE A 161 -22.95 21.10 11.18
CA ILE A 161 -24.33 21.19 10.67
C ILE A 161 -24.96 22.53 11.12
N THR A 162 -24.70 22.89 12.37
CA THR A 162 -25.11 24.18 12.95
C THR A 162 -23.95 24.79 13.74
N LYS A 163 -24.12 26.02 14.28
CA LYS A 163 -23.11 26.63 15.16
C LYS A 163 -22.79 25.78 16.40
N ALA A 164 -23.81 25.02 16.89
CA ALA A 164 -23.74 24.24 18.12
C ALA A 164 -23.54 22.73 17.87
N TRP A 165 -23.67 22.25 16.63
CA TRP A 165 -23.63 20.82 16.32
C TRP A 165 -22.61 20.50 15.23
N GLN A 166 -21.67 19.64 15.59
CA GLN A 166 -20.65 19.09 14.70
C GLN A 166 -20.88 17.60 14.50
N ILE A 167 -20.65 17.11 13.28
CA ILE A 167 -20.69 15.70 12.91
C ILE A 167 -19.33 15.26 12.37
N SER A 168 -18.95 14.03 12.69
CA SER A 168 -17.87 13.30 12.03
C SER A 168 -18.30 11.84 11.94
N GLY A 169 -18.33 11.29 10.74
CA GLY A 169 -18.72 9.91 10.50
C GLY A 169 -18.20 9.41 9.17
N GLY A 170 -18.08 8.08 9.06
CA GLY A 170 -17.66 7.41 7.85
C GLY A 170 -18.33 6.06 7.73
N TYR A 171 -18.42 5.59 6.50
CA TYR A 171 -18.87 4.26 6.13
C TYR A 171 -17.93 3.69 5.09
N THR A 172 -17.47 2.45 5.31
CA THR A 172 -16.65 1.71 4.37
C THR A 172 -17.31 0.38 4.09
N TRP A 173 -17.51 0.09 2.82
CA TRP A 173 -17.84 -1.24 2.34
C TRP A 173 -16.67 -1.77 1.52
N GLN A 174 -16.29 -3.04 1.76
CA GLN A 174 -15.21 -3.67 1.02
C GLN A 174 -15.46 -5.15 0.79
N ASP A 175 -14.95 -5.63 -0.32
CA ASP A 175 -14.90 -7.03 -0.70
C ASP A 175 -13.44 -7.43 -0.98
N ALA A 176 -12.99 -8.51 -0.33
CA ALA A 176 -11.63 -8.99 -0.43
C ALA A 176 -11.61 -10.46 -0.86
N TYR A 177 -10.82 -10.77 -1.88
CA TYR A 177 -10.69 -12.14 -2.39
C TYR A 177 -9.29 -12.44 -2.92
N ILE A 178 -8.96 -13.72 -2.96
CA ILE A 178 -7.73 -14.22 -3.57
C ILE A 178 -7.99 -14.42 -5.06
N LYS A 179 -7.22 -13.73 -5.90
CA LYS A 179 -7.14 -14.05 -7.32
C LYS A 179 -6.34 -15.35 -7.45
N GLY A 180 -7.01 -16.42 -7.85
CA GLY A 180 -6.42 -17.75 -7.89
C GLY A 180 -5.05 -17.77 -8.56
N ASN A 181 -4.12 -18.41 -7.89
CA ASN A 181 -2.87 -18.87 -8.47
C ASN A 181 -3.09 -20.32 -8.88
N ASP A 182 -2.76 -20.69 -10.13
CA ASP A 182 -2.87 -22.08 -10.62
C ASP A 182 -2.02 -23.09 -9.80
N ALA A 183 -1.23 -22.60 -8.85
CA ALA A 183 -0.43 -23.40 -7.92
C ALA A 183 -1.20 -23.93 -6.69
N ILE A 184 -2.50 -23.58 -6.52
CA ILE A 184 -3.34 -24.00 -5.39
C ILE A 184 -4.53 -24.87 -5.87
N ARG A 185 -4.49 -25.33 -7.10
CA ARG A 185 -5.47 -26.30 -7.63
C ARG A 185 -4.99 -27.74 -7.47
#